data_868e116b725d50464b32e61aec76fd77
#
_entry.id   868e116b725d50464b32e61aec76fd77
#
_cell.length_a   1.000
_cell.length_b   1.000
_cell.length_c   1.000
_cell.angle_alpha   90.00
_cell.angle_beta   90.00
_cell.angle_gamma   90.00
#
_symmetry.space_group_name_H-M   'P 1'
#
loop_
_entity.id
_entity.type
_entity.pdbx_description
1 polymer ?
#
loop_
_entity_poly.entity_id
_entity_poly.type
_entity_poly.pdbx_seq_one_letter_code
_entity_poly.pdbx_strand_id
1 'polypeptide(L)'
;LVEHAEKFLAEHGRTMIGWDEILKNNLRSTSTVISYRGQRGGIEAANRGYDVVMSPGEILYFDWYQADPHTQPRAMGGFSPIRKMYGFHPVPDTPAKAADNESIIRGEFVSPDSVEYIYDGGKEHVIGVQGCTWTEFIETEKHLEYMIFPRLLAVSELAWTPRERREWNDFRRRINVHVSLLHARGINAFPLSDDVVITAQMLSEGKKARVTLDTEKYPAEVRYTLDGTAPVPGSDLYDGPFVVKAGTTVRAALFVAGRMEGTMTELYVDARRNVDNYYTYLNTPEVYASTDR
;
A
#
# COMPACT_ATOMS: atom_id res chain seq x y z
N LEU A 1 -15.41 3.04 -30.52
CA LEU A 1 -14.05 2.50 -30.65
C LEU A 1 -13.90 1.17 -29.90
N VAL A 2 -14.22 1.11 -28.60
CA VAL A 2 -14.07 -0.10 -27.74
C VAL A 2 -14.84 -1.29 -28.33
N GLU A 3 -16.12 -1.14 -28.62
CA GLU A 3 -16.95 -2.19 -29.20
C GLU A 3 -16.43 -2.69 -30.57
N HIS A 4 -15.85 -1.77 -31.38
CA HIS A 4 -15.22 -2.14 -32.65
C HIS A 4 -13.95 -2.98 -32.41
N ALA A 5 -13.10 -2.57 -31.45
CA ALA A 5 -11.89 -3.31 -31.12
C ALA A 5 -12.22 -4.70 -30.56
N GLU A 6 -13.21 -4.79 -29.69
CA GLU A 6 -13.69 -6.06 -29.13
C GLU A 6 -14.19 -7.01 -30.20
N LYS A 7 -15.03 -6.51 -31.13
CA LYS A 7 -15.55 -7.29 -32.26
C LYS A 7 -14.40 -7.79 -33.13
N PHE A 8 -13.47 -6.92 -33.48
CA PHE A 8 -12.30 -7.27 -34.28
C PHE A 8 -11.47 -8.38 -33.65
N LEU A 9 -11.17 -8.24 -32.35
CA LEU A 9 -10.42 -9.26 -31.61
C LEU A 9 -11.16 -10.60 -31.60
N ALA A 10 -12.47 -10.58 -31.37
CA ALA A 10 -13.29 -11.78 -31.34
C ALA A 10 -13.32 -12.49 -32.71
N GLU A 11 -13.41 -11.74 -33.83
CA GLU A 11 -13.33 -12.29 -35.20
C GLU A 11 -11.98 -12.96 -35.47
N HIS A 12 -10.93 -12.61 -34.74
CA HIS A 12 -9.60 -13.20 -34.82
C HIS A 12 -9.32 -14.23 -33.70
N GLY A 13 -10.34 -14.69 -32.99
CA GLY A 13 -10.23 -15.71 -31.95
C GLY A 13 -9.47 -15.21 -30.72
N ARG A 14 -9.54 -13.92 -30.44
CA ARG A 14 -8.95 -13.27 -29.24
C ARG A 14 -10.02 -12.68 -28.35
N THR A 15 -9.76 -12.62 -27.05
CA THR A 15 -10.56 -11.89 -26.07
C THR A 15 -9.92 -10.54 -25.77
N MET A 16 -10.76 -9.54 -25.53
CA MET A 16 -10.27 -8.20 -25.16
C MET A 16 -9.92 -8.15 -23.68
N ILE A 17 -8.76 -7.55 -23.37
CA ILE A 17 -8.41 -7.09 -22.02
C ILE A 17 -8.23 -5.58 -22.10
N GLY A 18 -8.86 -4.83 -21.21
CA GLY A 18 -8.71 -3.38 -21.18
C GLY A 18 -8.79 -2.80 -19.78
N TRP A 19 -8.29 -1.58 -19.65
CA TRP A 19 -8.41 -0.81 -18.41
C TRP A 19 -9.87 -0.50 -18.11
N ASP A 20 -10.19 -0.17 -16.87
CA ASP A 20 -11.56 -0.05 -16.36
C ASP A 20 -12.42 1.03 -17.06
N GLU A 21 -11.85 1.89 -17.93
CA GLU A 21 -12.61 2.78 -18.81
C GLU A 21 -13.54 2.04 -19.79
N ILE A 22 -13.19 0.79 -20.14
CA ILE A 22 -14.02 0.00 -21.05
C ILE A 22 -15.40 -0.32 -20.48
N LEU A 23 -15.56 -0.30 -19.14
CA LEU A 23 -16.83 -0.56 -18.46
C LEU A 23 -17.98 0.39 -18.85
N LYS A 24 -17.66 1.55 -19.43
CA LYS A 24 -18.65 2.50 -19.98
C LYS A 24 -19.35 1.99 -21.23
N ASN A 25 -18.92 0.87 -21.78
CA ASN A 25 -19.42 0.28 -23.01
C ASN A 25 -20.16 -1.03 -22.74
N ASN A 26 -20.89 -1.50 -23.72
CA ASN A 26 -21.53 -2.81 -23.72
C ASN A 26 -20.49 -3.87 -24.09
N LEU A 27 -19.86 -4.46 -23.11
CA LEU A 27 -18.81 -5.48 -23.30
C LEU A 27 -19.43 -6.87 -23.45
N ARG A 28 -18.72 -7.75 -24.16
CA ARG A 28 -19.00 -9.20 -24.15
C ARG A 28 -18.60 -9.78 -22.78
N SER A 29 -19.29 -10.82 -22.34
CA SER A 29 -18.99 -11.52 -21.10
C SER A 29 -17.59 -12.14 -21.03
N THR A 30 -16.92 -12.27 -22.18
CA THR A 30 -15.54 -12.81 -22.26
C THR A 30 -14.45 -11.75 -22.09
N SER A 31 -14.82 -10.46 -22.05
CA SER A 31 -13.83 -9.39 -21.86
C SER A 31 -13.34 -9.31 -20.42
N THR A 32 -12.06 -9.04 -20.25
CA THR A 32 -11.41 -8.89 -18.94
C THR A 32 -11.14 -7.41 -18.65
N VAL A 33 -11.36 -6.99 -17.44
CA VAL A 33 -11.16 -5.60 -16.97
C VAL A 33 -9.95 -5.52 -16.05
N ILE A 34 -9.05 -4.60 -16.31
CA ILE A 34 -7.96 -4.24 -15.38
C ILE A 34 -8.39 -3.00 -14.60
N SER A 35 -8.60 -3.16 -13.29
CA SER A 35 -9.01 -2.06 -12.41
C SER A 35 -7.78 -1.34 -11.88
N TYR A 36 -7.51 -0.12 -12.35
CA TYR A 36 -6.35 0.67 -11.94
C TYR A 36 -6.70 1.97 -11.19
N ARG A 37 -7.89 2.50 -11.39
CA ARG A 37 -8.39 3.70 -10.68
C ARG A 37 -9.04 3.30 -9.35
N GLY A 38 -8.23 2.83 -8.42
CA GLY A 38 -8.71 2.23 -7.19
C GLY A 38 -9.34 0.85 -7.40
N GLN A 39 -10.15 0.40 -6.43
CA GLN A 39 -10.81 -0.91 -6.47
C GLN A 39 -12.21 -0.90 -7.13
N ARG A 40 -12.83 0.29 -7.27
CA ARG A 40 -14.25 0.41 -7.65
C ARG A 40 -14.56 -0.20 -9.02
N GLY A 41 -13.71 0.06 -10.03
CA GLY A 41 -13.88 -0.51 -11.37
C GLY A 41 -13.85 -2.04 -11.35
N GLY A 42 -12.98 -2.62 -10.53
CA GLY A 42 -12.90 -4.07 -10.35
C GLY A 42 -14.12 -4.66 -9.67
N ILE A 43 -14.62 -4.02 -8.62
CA ILE A 43 -15.85 -4.42 -7.93
C ILE A 43 -17.04 -4.38 -8.90
N GLU A 44 -17.21 -3.27 -9.64
CA GLU A 44 -18.27 -3.14 -10.64
C GLU A 44 -18.17 -4.23 -11.71
N ALA A 45 -16.98 -4.47 -12.26
CA ALA A 45 -16.78 -5.47 -13.31
C ALA A 45 -17.10 -6.89 -12.82
N ALA A 46 -16.58 -7.27 -11.64
CA ALA A 46 -16.83 -8.57 -11.03
C ALA A 46 -18.33 -8.80 -10.76
N ASN A 47 -19.03 -7.79 -10.23
CA ASN A 47 -20.47 -7.85 -9.97
C ASN A 47 -21.31 -7.90 -11.27
N ARG A 48 -20.76 -7.46 -12.39
CA ARG A 48 -21.36 -7.59 -13.73
C ARG A 48 -20.99 -8.90 -14.44
N GLY A 49 -20.17 -9.76 -13.84
CA GLY A 49 -19.75 -11.05 -14.39
C GLY A 49 -18.61 -10.96 -15.41
N TYR A 50 -17.80 -9.90 -15.37
CA TYR A 50 -16.56 -9.80 -16.16
C TYR A 50 -15.37 -10.27 -15.33
N ASP A 51 -14.45 -10.97 -15.97
CA ASP A 51 -13.16 -11.29 -15.34
C ASP A 51 -12.37 -10.01 -15.05
N VAL A 52 -11.68 -10.00 -13.91
CA VAL A 52 -11.00 -8.82 -13.37
C VAL A 52 -9.57 -9.13 -12.96
N VAL A 53 -8.67 -8.25 -13.36
CA VAL A 53 -7.33 -8.15 -12.75
C VAL A 53 -7.28 -6.88 -11.89
N MET A 54 -7.02 -7.04 -10.60
CA MET A 54 -6.93 -5.91 -9.67
C MET A 54 -5.54 -5.28 -9.72
N SER A 55 -5.48 -3.98 -10.05
CA SER A 55 -4.24 -3.22 -10.22
C SER A 55 -4.36 -1.77 -9.73
N PRO A 56 -4.98 -1.51 -8.55
CA PRO A 56 -5.17 -0.13 -8.09
C PRO A 56 -3.82 0.61 -7.99
N GLY A 57 -3.71 1.74 -8.70
CA GLY A 57 -2.46 2.47 -8.86
C GLY A 57 -1.91 2.97 -7.53
N GLU A 58 -2.79 3.38 -6.63
CA GLU A 58 -2.44 3.87 -5.30
C GLU A 58 -1.76 2.80 -4.41
N ILE A 59 -1.84 1.51 -4.81
CA ILE A 59 -1.32 0.38 -4.05
C ILE A 59 -0.29 -0.40 -4.84
N LEU A 60 -0.58 -0.73 -6.12
CA LEU A 60 0.17 -1.71 -6.90
C LEU A 60 1.05 -1.09 -8.01
N TYR A 61 1.25 0.23 -8.00
CA TYR A 61 2.17 0.89 -8.93
C TYR A 61 3.56 1.01 -8.30
N PHE A 62 4.55 0.43 -8.96
CA PHE A 62 5.94 0.41 -8.51
C PHE A 62 6.72 1.68 -8.85
N ASP A 63 6.20 2.54 -9.70
CA ASP A 63 6.76 3.84 -10.05
C ASP A 63 6.47 4.93 -9.00
N TRP A 64 5.77 4.58 -7.90
CA TRP A 64 5.52 5.44 -6.75
C TRP A 64 6.60 5.28 -5.67
N TYR A 65 6.77 6.32 -4.84
CA TYR A 65 7.71 6.30 -3.71
C TYR A 65 7.36 5.18 -2.72
N GLN A 66 8.38 4.54 -2.17
CA GLN A 66 8.23 3.45 -1.19
C GLN A 66 8.71 3.83 0.22
N ALA A 67 9.35 4.99 0.37
CA ALA A 67 9.75 5.60 1.64
C ALA A 67 9.74 7.13 1.48
N ASP A 68 10.33 7.88 2.41
CA ASP A 68 10.46 9.33 2.35
C ASP A 68 11.02 9.79 0.98
N PRO A 69 10.27 10.56 0.20
CA PRO A 69 10.69 11.02 -1.12
C PRO A 69 12.04 11.74 -1.14
N HIS A 70 12.43 12.40 -0.04
CA HIS A 70 13.72 13.10 0.06
C HIS A 70 14.92 12.14 0.12
N THR A 71 14.68 10.88 0.45
CA THR A 71 15.72 9.84 0.53
C THR A 71 15.70 8.88 -0.65
N GLN A 72 14.78 9.09 -1.59
CA GLN A 72 14.52 8.18 -2.71
C GLN A 72 14.99 8.76 -4.04
N PRO A 73 15.35 7.92 -5.02
CA PRO A 73 15.43 8.36 -6.41
C PRO A 73 14.09 8.96 -6.86
N ARG A 74 14.15 9.84 -7.86
CA ARG A 74 12.93 10.44 -8.42
C ARG A 74 11.93 9.37 -8.87
N ALA A 75 10.66 9.56 -8.51
CA ALA A 75 9.55 8.70 -8.89
C ALA A 75 8.38 9.53 -9.46
N MET A 76 7.32 8.87 -9.93
CA MET A 76 6.13 9.55 -10.47
C MET A 76 5.40 10.41 -9.41
N GLY A 77 5.61 10.14 -8.16
CA GLY A 77 4.88 10.74 -7.03
C GLY A 77 4.13 9.66 -6.26
N GLY A 78 3.14 10.05 -5.47
CA GLY A 78 2.38 9.11 -4.65
C GLY A 78 3.23 8.38 -3.60
N PHE A 79 2.58 7.48 -2.84
CA PHE A 79 3.27 6.73 -1.81
C PHE A 79 2.70 5.31 -1.70
N SER A 80 3.53 4.31 -2.00
CA SER A 80 3.14 2.90 -1.99
C SER A 80 4.23 2.01 -1.36
N PRO A 81 4.41 2.08 -0.02
CA PRO A 81 5.34 1.22 0.69
C PRO A 81 4.86 -0.23 0.69
N ILE A 82 5.78 -1.17 0.94
CA ILE A 82 5.48 -2.60 0.92
C ILE A 82 4.36 -2.98 1.92
N ARG A 83 4.28 -2.29 3.06
CA ARG A 83 3.24 -2.50 4.07
C ARG A 83 1.84 -2.20 3.53
N LYS A 84 1.72 -1.11 2.76
CA LYS A 84 0.48 -0.70 2.11
C LYS A 84 0.03 -1.75 1.08
N MET A 85 0.96 -2.22 0.25
CA MET A 85 0.68 -3.31 -0.71
C MET A 85 0.23 -4.58 0.00
N TYR A 86 0.95 -5.02 1.03
CA TYR A 86 0.63 -6.25 1.76
C TYR A 86 -0.74 -6.22 2.44
N GLY A 87 -1.21 -5.04 2.84
CA GLY A 87 -2.54 -4.85 3.44
C GLY A 87 -3.70 -5.02 2.46
N PHE A 88 -3.46 -4.94 1.17
CA PHE A 88 -4.51 -4.97 0.15
C PHE A 88 -5.28 -6.30 0.11
N HIS A 89 -6.58 -6.22 -0.08
CA HIS A 89 -7.48 -7.35 -0.32
C HIS A 89 -7.84 -7.42 -1.81
N PRO A 90 -7.22 -8.31 -2.60
CA PRO A 90 -7.52 -8.43 -4.04
C PRO A 90 -8.97 -8.80 -4.32
N VAL A 91 -9.60 -9.54 -3.41
CA VAL A 91 -11.03 -9.92 -3.48
C VAL A 91 -11.77 -9.25 -2.33
N PRO A 92 -12.27 -8.01 -2.51
CA PRO A 92 -13.03 -7.30 -1.48
C PRO A 92 -14.49 -7.77 -1.47
N ASP A 93 -14.72 -9.03 -1.05
CA ASP A 93 -16.00 -9.74 -1.03
C ASP A 93 -16.81 -9.52 0.25
N THR A 94 -16.39 -8.58 1.09
CA THR A 94 -17.13 -8.11 2.26
C THR A 94 -16.99 -6.60 2.41
N PRO A 95 -17.97 -5.91 3.03
CA PRO A 95 -17.87 -4.48 3.32
C PRO A 95 -16.59 -4.12 4.08
N ALA A 96 -16.17 -4.95 5.04
CA ALA A 96 -14.96 -4.72 5.82
C ALA A 96 -13.69 -4.72 4.94
N LYS A 97 -13.50 -5.73 4.07
CA LYS A 97 -12.35 -5.80 3.16
C LYS A 97 -12.34 -4.63 2.18
N ALA A 98 -13.50 -4.25 1.64
CA ALA A 98 -13.60 -3.11 0.72
C ALA A 98 -13.28 -1.78 1.44
N ALA A 99 -13.75 -1.61 2.68
CA ALA A 99 -13.44 -0.45 3.49
C ALA A 99 -11.96 -0.38 3.91
N ASP A 100 -11.35 -1.52 4.23
CA ASP A 100 -9.90 -1.61 4.49
C ASP A 100 -9.09 -1.14 3.27
N ASN A 101 -9.45 -1.61 2.07
CA ASN A 101 -8.81 -1.17 0.82
C ASN A 101 -8.98 0.35 0.60
N GLU A 102 -10.21 0.88 0.75
CA GLU A 102 -10.45 2.31 0.60
C GLU A 102 -9.70 3.13 1.66
N SER A 103 -9.61 2.61 2.90
CA SER A 103 -8.83 3.26 3.95
C SER A 103 -7.35 3.30 3.59
N ILE A 104 -6.81 2.23 3.01
CA ILE A 104 -5.43 2.17 2.51
C ILE A 104 -5.22 3.15 1.33
N ILE A 105 -6.18 3.23 0.41
CA ILE A 105 -6.10 4.10 -0.78
C ILE A 105 -6.14 5.57 -0.36
N ARG A 106 -7.12 5.94 0.46
CA ARG A 106 -7.34 7.33 0.87
C ARG A 106 -6.45 7.76 2.03
N GLY A 107 -5.97 6.76 2.81
CA GLY A 107 -5.24 6.92 4.04
C GLY A 107 -6.00 7.55 5.18
N GLU A 108 -7.27 7.36 5.18
CA GLU A 108 -8.18 7.74 6.24
C GLU A 108 -9.15 6.57 6.50
N PHE A 109 -9.71 6.52 7.69
CA PHE A 109 -10.70 5.50 8.01
C PHE A 109 -11.94 5.65 7.12
N VAL A 110 -12.34 4.56 6.47
CA VAL A 110 -13.56 4.46 5.66
C VAL A 110 -14.50 3.46 6.33
N SER A 111 -15.75 3.87 6.55
CA SER A 111 -16.75 2.99 7.14
C SER A 111 -17.17 1.87 6.18
N PRO A 112 -17.30 0.62 6.66
CA PRO A 112 -17.85 -0.47 5.85
C PRO A 112 -19.23 -0.20 5.26
N ASP A 113 -20.05 0.64 5.92
CA ASP A 113 -21.39 0.99 5.46
C ASP A 113 -21.40 1.97 4.25
N SER A 114 -20.23 2.51 3.89
CA SER A 114 -20.10 3.53 2.84
C SER A 114 -19.44 3.04 1.55
N VAL A 115 -19.16 1.73 1.44
CA VAL A 115 -18.42 1.16 0.31
C VAL A 115 -19.20 0.09 -0.43
N GLU A 116 -18.96 0.02 -1.74
CA GLU A 116 -19.35 -1.13 -2.55
C GLU A 116 -18.36 -2.27 -2.36
N TYR A 117 -18.83 -3.51 -2.50
CA TYR A 117 -18.02 -4.72 -2.38
C TYR A 117 -18.46 -5.77 -3.41
N ILE A 118 -17.70 -6.83 -3.56
CA ILE A 118 -18.02 -7.93 -4.50
C ILE A 118 -19.05 -8.83 -3.85
N TYR A 119 -20.22 -8.94 -4.50
CA TYR A 119 -21.33 -9.80 -4.03
C TYR A 119 -21.04 -11.29 -4.30
N ASP A 120 -21.88 -12.15 -3.72
CA ASP A 120 -21.84 -13.60 -3.99
C ASP A 120 -21.95 -13.88 -5.48
N GLY A 121 -21.05 -14.72 -5.99
CA GLY A 121 -20.92 -15.03 -7.42
C GLY A 121 -19.97 -14.10 -8.19
N GLY A 122 -19.56 -12.96 -7.61
CA GLY A 122 -18.59 -12.05 -8.25
C GLY A 122 -17.13 -12.38 -7.97
N LYS A 123 -16.85 -13.03 -6.84
CA LYS A 123 -15.46 -13.30 -6.40
C LYS A 123 -14.68 -14.21 -7.33
N GLU A 124 -15.36 -15.13 -8.01
CA GLU A 124 -14.77 -16.06 -8.97
C GLU A 124 -14.24 -15.35 -10.22
N HIS A 125 -14.73 -14.13 -10.47
CA HIS A 125 -14.29 -13.29 -11.58
C HIS A 125 -13.01 -12.53 -11.29
N VAL A 126 -12.55 -12.44 -10.02
CA VAL A 126 -11.24 -11.86 -9.75
C VAL A 126 -10.16 -12.90 -10.03
N ILE A 127 -9.56 -12.82 -11.22
CA ILE A 127 -8.62 -13.83 -11.73
C ILE A 127 -7.17 -13.54 -11.34
N GLY A 128 -6.87 -12.35 -10.78
CA GLY A 128 -5.51 -12.05 -10.36
C GLY A 128 -5.29 -10.59 -9.95
N VAL A 129 -4.02 -10.31 -9.68
CA VAL A 129 -3.50 -8.97 -9.38
C VAL A 129 -2.35 -8.63 -10.33
N GLN A 130 -2.16 -7.34 -10.60
CA GLN A 130 -1.08 -6.85 -11.43
C GLN A 130 -0.38 -5.68 -10.76
N GLY A 131 0.96 -5.75 -10.67
CA GLY A 131 1.80 -4.60 -10.38
C GLY A 131 2.21 -3.90 -11.67
N CYS A 132 2.09 -2.57 -11.72
CA CYS A 132 2.51 -1.77 -12.86
C CYS A 132 3.79 -1.01 -12.55
N THR A 133 4.62 -0.82 -13.58
CA THR A 133 5.84 -0.01 -13.51
C THR A 133 5.89 0.88 -14.74
N TRP A 134 5.60 2.15 -14.56
CA TRP A 134 5.72 3.16 -15.60
C TRP A 134 7.12 3.77 -15.53
N THR A 135 7.75 4.02 -16.65
CA THR A 135 9.19 4.25 -16.70
C THR A 135 9.59 5.69 -16.99
N GLU A 136 8.68 6.65 -16.83
CA GLU A 136 8.93 8.07 -17.10
C GLU A 136 10.13 8.63 -16.31
N PHE A 137 10.39 8.09 -15.11
CA PHE A 137 11.50 8.48 -14.26
C PHE A 137 12.49 7.34 -13.97
N ILE A 138 12.31 6.17 -14.60
CA ILE A 138 13.17 4.99 -14.40
C ILE A 138 14.13 4.87 -15.59
N GLU A 139 15.33 5.39 -15.44
CA GLU A 139 16.29 5.53 -16.53
C GLU A 139 17.24 4.32 -16.68
N THR A 140 17.39 3.51 -15.64
CA THR A 140 18.38 2.42 -15.61
C THR A 140 17.79 1.13 -15.05
N GLU A 141 18.38 -0.01 -15.42
CA GLU A 141 18.04 -1.32 -14.86
C GLU A 141 18.17 -1.35 -13.33
N LYS A 142 19.21 -0.72 -12.78
CA LYS A 142 19.40 -0.61 -11.33
C LYS A 142 18.31 0.19 -10.64
N HIS A 143 17.82 1.24 -11.29
CA HIS A 143 16.67 1.99 -10.79
C HIS A 143 15.40 1.16 -10.87
N LEU A 144 15.21 0.41 -11.96
CA LEU A 144 14.07 -0.51 -12.09
C LEU A 144 14.06 -1.58 -10.99
N GLU A 145 15.20 -2.22 -10.72
CA GLU A 145 15.34 -3.19 -9.64
C GLU A 145 14.96 -2.59 -8.28
N TYR A 146 15.43 -1.36 -8.01
CA TYR A 146 15.13 -0.62 -6.79
C TYR A 146 13.63 -0.35 -6.64
N MET A 147 12.95 0.04 -7.70
CA MET A 147 11.54 0.36 -7.68
C MET A 147 10.65 -0.88 -7.57
N ILE A 148 11.03 -2.00 -8.18
CA ILE A 148 10.23 -3.24 -8.16
C ILE A 148 10.46 -4.04 -6.89
N PHE A 149 11.71 -4.22 -6.47
CA PHE A 149 12.03 -5.05 -5.31
C PHE A 149 12.21 -4.22 -4.05
N PRO A 150 11.69 -4.69 -2.90
CA PRO A 150 11.05 -6.00 -2.67
C PRO A 150 9.53 -6.03 -2.87
N ARG A 151 8.89 -4.94 -3.32
CA ARG A 151 7.43 -4.82 -3.40
C ARG A 151 6.78 -5.91 -4.27
N LEU A 152 7.44 -6.36 -5.33
CA LEU A 152 6.97 -7.48 -6.14
C LEU A 152 6.77 -8.76 -5.33
N LEU A 153 7.53 -8.97 -4.26
CA LEU A 153 7.35 -10.13 -3.38
C LEU A 153 6.06 -10.02 -2.54
N ALA A 154 5.64 -8.80 -2.20
CA ALA A 154 4.33 -8.58 -1.58
C ALA A 154 3.19 -8.88 -2.57
N VAL A 155 3.31 -8.43 -3.83
CA VAL A 155 2.33 -8.77 -4.88
C VAL A 155 2.26 -10.28 -5.10
N SER A 156 3.39 -10.97 -5.09
CA SER A 156 3.44 -12.43 -5.18
C SER A 156 2.70 -13.10 -4.02
N GLU A 157 2.90 -12.62 -2.80
CA GLU A 157 2.17 -13.11 -1.61
C GLU A 157 0.66 -12.86 -1.73
N LEU A 158 0.24 -11.68 -2.24
CA LEU A 158 -1.17 -11.37 -2.50
C LEU A 158 -1.81 -12.33 -3.50
N ALA A 159 -1.06 -12.70 -4.54
CA ALA A 159 -1.56 -13.56 -5.62
C ALA A 159 -1.65 -15.03 -5.24
N TRP A 160 -0.73 -15.54 -4.42
CA TRP A 160 -0.57 -16.99 -4.19
C TRP A 160 -0.91 -17.45 -2.79
N THR A 161 -1.01 -16.54 -1.81
CA THR A 161 -1.29 -16.90 -0.41
C THR A 161 -2.70 -16.49 -0.02
N PRO A 162 -3.57 -17.45 0.37
CA PRO A 162 -4.88 -17.12 0.89
C PRO A 162 -4.82 -16.11 2.05
N ARG A 163 -5.80 -15.20 2.11
CA ARG A 163 -5.80 -14.09 3.10
C ARG A 163 -5.66 -14.58 4.53
N GLU A 164 -6.28 -15.69 4.87
CA GLU A 164 -6.32 -16.28 6.21
C GLU A 164 -4.95 -16.80 6.65
N ARG A 165 -4.03 -16.98 5.71
CA ARG A 165 -2.66 -17.44 5.95
C ARG A 165 -1.63 -16.32 5.85
N ARG A 166 -2.06 -15.09 5.49
CA ARG A 166 -1.17 -13.93 5.41
C ARG A 166 -1.05 -13.27 6.78
N GLU A 167 0.16 -13.18 7.30
CA GLU A 167 0.50 -12.55 8.56
C GLU A 167 1.70 -11.62 8.35
N TRP A 168 1.53 -10.34 8.75
CA TRP A 168 2.52 -9.30 8.46
C TRP A 168 3.88 -9.54 9.13
N ASN A 169 3.90 -9.95 10.39
CA ASN A 169 5.17 -10.15 11.10
C ASN A 169 5.96 -11.33 10.52
N ASP A 170 5.28 -12.39 10.06
CA ASP A 170 5.95 -13.49 9.36
C ASP A 170 6.47 -13.03 7.99
N PHE A 171 5.65 -12.31 7.21
CA PHE A 171 6.09 -11.75 5.93
C PHE A 171 7.26 -10.79 6.13
N ARG A 172 7.19 -9.87 7.10
CA ARG A 172 8.25 -8.94 7.45
C ARG A 172 9.57 -9.65 7.75
N ARG A 173 9.52 -10.72 8.52
CA ARG A 173 10.69 -11.56 8.81
C ARG A 173 11.28 -12.17 7.53
N ARG A 174 10.45 -12.74 6.67
CA ARG A 174 10.87 -13.36 5.40
C ARG A 174 11.43 -12.35 4.41
N ILE A 175 10.78 -11.20 4.27
CA ILE A 175 11.19 -10.19 3.30
C ILE A 175 12.57 -9.59 3.63
N ASN A 176 12.92 -9.42 4.91
CA ASN A 176 14.26 -8.97 5.30
C ASN A 176 15.34 -9.96 4.88
N VAL A 177 15.09 -11.28 4.97
CA VAL A 177 15.99 -12.30 4.44
C VAL A 177 16.07 -12.25 2.92
N HIS A 178 14.93 -12.08 2.23
CA HIS A 178 14.90 -12.00 0.76
C HIS A 178 15.63 -10.78 0.23
N VAL A 179 15.52 -9.61 0.87
CA VAL A 179 16.29 -8.41 0.47
C VAL A 179 17.79 -8.69 0.55
N SER A 180 18.25 -9.32 1.62
CA SER A 180 19.66 -9.70 1.76
C SER A 180 20.12 -10.67 0.65
N LEU A 181 19.27 -11.64 0.28
CA LEU A 181 19.55 -12.59 -0.80
C LEU A 181 19.56 -11.90 -2.18
N LEU A 182 18.67 -10.95 -2.42
CA LEU A 182 18.64 -10.16 -3.65
C LEU A 182 19.94 -9.36 -3.79
N HIS A 183 20.36 -8.67 -2.74
CA HIS A 183 21.64 -7.93 -2.72
C HIS A 183 22.84 -8.85 -2.94
N ALA A 184 22.86 -10.03 -2.31
CA ALA A 184 23.94 -11.00 -2.51
C ALA A 184 24.01 -11.53 -3.95
N ARG A 185 22.93 -11.44 -4.71
CA ARG A 185 22.85 -11.75 -6.15
C ARG A 185 23.12 -10.57 -7.07
N GLY A 186 23.49 -9.41 -6.51
CA GLY A 186 23.77 -8.19 -7.26
C GLY A 186 22.53 -7.42 -7.73
N ILE A 187 21.33 -7.79 -7.26
CA ILE A 187 20.08 -7.08 -7.54
C ILE A 187 19.99 -5.87 -6.61
N ASN A 188 19.73 -4.70 -7.16
CA ASN A 188 19.64 -3.43 -6.45
C ASN A 188 18.26 -3.26 -5.80
N ALA A 189 17.85 -4.18 -4.94
CA ALA A 189 16.57 -4.07 -4.23
C ALA A 189 16.57 -2.91 -3.23
N PHE A 190 15.43 -2.25 -3.06
CA PHE A 190 15.25 -1.27 -1.99
C PHE A 190 15.50 -1.94 -0.62
N PRO A 191 16.31 -1.32 0.27
CA PRO A 191 16.77 -1.98 1.49
C PRO A 191 15.73 -2.04 2.62
N LEU A 192 14.45 -1.73 2.34
CA LEU A 192 13.37 -1.47 3.30
C LEU A 192 13.58 -0.18 4.08
N SER A 193 12.47 0.47 4.47
CA SER A 193 12.54 1.73 5.21
C SER A 193 13.00 1.51 6.65
N ASP A 194 13.84 2.42 7.13
CA ASP A 194 14.23 2.53 8.53
C ASP A 194 13.25 3.39 9.33
N ASP A 195 12.21 3.93 8.69
CA ASP A 195 11.20 4.75 9.35
C ASP A 195 10.23 3.92 10.19
N VAL A 196 9.77 4.51 11.28
CA VAL A 196 8.63 4.00 12.05
C VAL A 196 7.36 4.67 11.56
N VAL A 197 6.39 3.87 11.12
CA VAL A 197 5.05 4.36 10.79
C VAL A 197 4.24 4.50 12.04
N ILE A 198 3.75 5.69 12.32
CA ILE A 198 2.87 6.00 13.45
C ILE A 198 1.46 6.22 12.89
N THR A 199 0.50 5.39 13.30
CA THR A 199 -0.90 5.54 12.93
C THR A 199 -1.72 5.83 14.17
N ALA A 200 -2.61 6.82 14.11
CA ALA A 200 -3.53 7.15 15.18
C ALA A 200 -4.98 7.06 14.70
N GLN A 201 -5.71 6.06 15.16
CA GLN A 201 -7.12 5.86 14.91
C GLN A 201 -7.94 6.46 16.04
N MET A 202 -8.79 7.44 15.75
CA MET A 202 -9.66 8.06 16.74
C MET A 202 -10.69 7.08 17.25
N LEU A 203 -10.83 7.02 18.57
CA LEU A 203 -11.87 6.28 19.27
C LEU A 203 -13.11 7.16 19.40
N SER A 204 -14.25 6.52 19.73
CA SER A 204 -15.53 7.22 19.93
C SER A 204 -15.36 8.43 20.86
N GLU A 205 -16.01 9.55 20.53
CA GLU A 205 -16.00 10.84 21.23
C GLU A 205 -14.81 11.79 20.95
N GLY A 206 -13.86 11.44 20.05
CA GLY A 206 -12.81 12.37 19.62
C GLY A 206 -11.81 12.81 20.71
N LYS A 207 -11.77 12.14 21.86
CA LYS A 207 -10.90 12.51 23.00
C LYS A 207 -9.65 11.65 23.12
N LYS A 208 -9.67 10.47 22.51
CA LYS A 208 -8.59 9.47 22.58
C LYS A 208 -8.37 8.85 21.21
N ALA A 209 -7.15 8.41 20.99
CA ALA A 209 -6.79 7.62 19.80
C ALA A 209 -6.08 6.34 20.21
N ARG A 210 -6.32 5.28 19.46
CA ARG A 210 -5.49 4.08 19.45
C ARG A 210 -4.30 4.32 18.53
N VAL A 211 -3.10 4.19 19.05
CA VAL A 211 -1.85 4.37 18.32
C VAL A 211 -1.25 3.00 18.01
N THR A 212 -0.83 2.82 16.75
CA THR A 212 -0.01 1.70 16.29
C THR A 212 1.32 2.22 15.75
N LEU A 213 2.39 1.50 16.06
CA LEU A 213 3.71 1.74 15.50
C LEU A 213 4.10 0.53 14.66
N ASP A 214 4.59 0.75 13.43
CA ASP A 214 4.98 -0.33 12.53
C ASP A 214 6.33 -0.02 11.87
N THR A 215 7.04 -1.05 11.43
CA THR A 215 8.30 -0.94 10.70
C THR A 215 8.46 -2.07 9.70
N GLU A 216 9.19 -1.83 8.63
CA GLU A 216 9.54 -2.83 7.63
C GLU A 216 10.76 -3.69 8.03
N LYS A 217 11.58 -3.22 8.97
CA LYS A 217 12.82 -3.89 9.40
C LYS A 217 12.58 -5.04 10.39
N TYR A 218 13.42 -6.09 10.26
CA TYR A 218 13.46 -7.23 11.18
C TYR A 218 14.86 -7.86 11.20
N PRO A 219 15.43 -8.20 12.39
CA PRO A 219 14.92 -7.85 13.72
C PRO A 219 15.10 -6.38 14.04
N ALA A 220 14.14 -5.79 14.74
CA ALA A 220 14.22 -4.41 15.17
C ALA A 220 13.30 -4.15 16.37
N GLU A 221 13.69 -3.20 17.22
CA GLU A 221 12.90 -2.69 18.34
C GLU A 221 12.37 -1.30 17.98
N VAL A 222 11.09 -1.08 18.15
CA VAL A 222 10.51 0.26 18.07
C VAL A 222 10.41 0.83 19.48
N ARG A 223 11.08 1.96 19.73
CA ARG A 223 11.01 2.72 20.99
C ARG A 223 10.24 3.99 20.77
N TYR A 224 9.49 4.42 21.80
CA TYR A 224 8.68 5.62 21.67
C TYR A 224 8.63 6.45 22.95
N THR A 225 8.21 7.72 22.82
CA THR A 225 7.96 8.66 23.90
C THR A 225 6.66 9.42 23.67
N LEU A 226 6.06 9.91 24.76
CA LEU A 226 4.80 10.69 24.76
C LEU A 226 4.96 12.05 25.45
N ASP A 227 6.16 12.35 25.94
CA ASP A 227 6.50 13.55 26.70
C ASP A 227 7.25 14.61 25.88
N GLY A 228 7.41 14.38 24.58
CA GLY A 228 8.10 15.27 23.65
C GLY A 228 9.64 15.09 23.65
N THR A 229 10.20 14.15 24.42
CA THR A 229 11.62 13.81 24.32
C THR A 229 11.90 12.91 23.11
N ALA A 230 13.15 12.89 22.63
CA ALA A 230 13.56 11.94 21.61
C ALA A 230 13.65 10.52 22.20
N PRO A 231 13.16 9.47 21.48
CA PRO A 231 13.36 8.09 21.92
C PRO A 231 14.84 7.73 22.02
N VAL A 232 15.19 7.01 23.09
CA VAL A 232 16.53 6.45 23.35
C VAL A 232 16.41 4.96 23.63
N PRO A 233 17.50 4.17 23.66
CA PRO A 233 17.43 2.72 23.94
C PRO A 233 16.70 2.35 25.23
N GLY A 234 16.62 3.26 26.21
CA GLY A 234 15.89 3.07 27.46
C GLY A 234 14.44 3.55 27.46
N SER A 235 13.94 4.12 26.37
CA SER A 235 12.54 4.55 26.24
C SER A 235 11.60 3.34 26.15
N ASP A 236 10.30 3.58 26.27
CA ASP A 236 9.29 2.52 26.20
C ASP A 236 9.42 1.69 24.94
N LEU A 237 9.41 0.37 25.10
CA LEU A 237 9.40 -0.59 24.00
C LEU A 237 7.96 -0.76 23.50
N TYR A 238 7.77 -0.66 22.20
CA TYR A 238 6.48 -0.95 21.59
C TYR A 238 6.25 -2.47 21.51
N ASP A 239 5.23 -2.94 22.21
CA ASP A 239 4.80 -4.34 22.25
C ASP A 239 3.38 -4.56 21.72
N GLY A 240 2.69 -3.48 21.32
CA GLY A 240 1.35 -3.51 20.76
C GLY A 240 0.61 -2.18 20.82
N PRO A 241 -0.60 -2.10 20.23
CA PRO A 241 -1.38 -0.86 20.19
C PRO A 241 -1.68 -0.30 21.59
N PHE A 242 -1.50 1.00 21.77
CA PHE A 242 -1.79 1.71 23.02
C PHE A 242 -2.72 2.90 22.79
N VAL A 243 -3.27 3.45 23.86
CA VAL A 243 -4.24 4.55 23.79
C VAL A 243 -3.65 5.83 24.37
N VAL A 244 -3.74 6.92 23.62
CA VAL A 244 -3.35 8.25 24.04
C VAL A 244 -4.54 9.23 24.00
N LYS A 245 -4.38 10.37 24.68
CA LYS A 245 -5.32 11.49 24.54
C LYS A 245 -5.08 12.23 23.22
N ALA A 246 -6.12 12.80 22.64
CA ALA A 246 -5.99 13.78 21.58
C ALA A 246 -5.10 14.97 22.05
N GLY A 247 -4.27 15.49 21.17
CA GLY A 247 -3.28 16.50 21.50
C GLY A 247 -1.94 15.95 21.98
N THR A 248 -1.78 14.61 22.08
CA THR A 248 -0.48 13.99 22.39
C THR A 248 0.40 13.99 21.15
N THR A 249 1.68 14.32 21.29
CA THR A 249 2.70 14.08 20.29
C THR A 249 3.37 12.73 20.59
N VAL A 250 3.31 11.82 19.63
CA VAL A 250 4.00 10.52 19.70
C VAL A 250 5.29 10.65 18.91
N ARG A 251 6.42 10.33 19.53
CA ARG A 251 7.72 10.20 18.85
C ARG A 251 8.17 8.76 18.91
N ALA A 252 8.64 8.24 17.79
CA ALA A 252 9.12 6.87 17.69
C ALA A 252 10.39 6.78 16.86
N ALA A 253 11.24 5.81 17.18
CA ALA A 253 12.45 5.51 16.44
C ALA A 253 12.71 4.01 16.42
N LEU A 254 13.41 3.57 15.38
CA LEU A 254 13.85 2.20 15.20
C LEU A 254 15.21 1.99 15.86
N PHE A 255 15.37 0.86 16.57
CA PHE A 255 16.63 0.47 17.17
C PHE A 255 17.01 -0.95 16.73
N VAL A 256 18.27 -1.12 16.34
CA VAL A 256 18.89 -2.40 16.03
C VAL A 256 20.14 -2.53 16.89
N ALA A 257 20.22 -3.59 17.69
CA ALA A 257 21.32 -3.81 18.64
C ALA A 257 21.63 -2.59 19.55
N GLY A 258 20.58 -1.87 19.98
CA GLY A 258 20.69 -0.71 20.86
C GLY A 258 21.14 0.59 20.17
N ARG A 259 21.25 0.61 18.84
CA ARG A 259 21.55 1.82 18.06
C ARG A 259 20.32 2.25 17.28
N MET A 260 20.06 3.55 17.24
CA MET A 260 19.01 4.10 16.41
C MET A 260 19.40 3.98 14.94
N GLU A 261 18.50 3.40 14.14
CA GLU A 261 18.58 3.36 12.67
C GLU A 261 17.58 4.35 12.08
N GLY A 262 17.92 4.93 10.93
CA GLY A 262 17.08 5.93 10.28
C GLY A 262 16.91 7.21 11.10
N THR A 263 15.72 7.79 11.04
CA THR A 263 15.37 9.03 11.72
C THR A 263 14.22 8.82 12.71
N MET A 264 14.14 9.68 13.71
CA MET A 264 12.99 9.75 14.61
C MET A 264 11.77 10.24 13.81
N THR A 265 10.67 9.54 13.91
CA THR A 265 9.38 9.96 13.37
C THR A 265 8.50 10.56 14.45
N GLU A 266 7.65 11.51 14.08
CA GLU A 266 6.76 12.21 14.99
C GLU A 266 5.35 12.31 14.41
N LEU A 267 4.34 12.14 15.26
CA LEU A 267 2.95 12.34 14.91
C LEU A 267 2.22 13.10 16.03
N TYR A 268 1.61 14.24 15.67
CA TYR A 268 0.64 14.90 16.53
C TYR A 268 -0.74 14.27 16.36
N VAL A 269 -1.32 13.76 17.44
CA VAL A 269 -2.62 13.08 17.43
C VAL A 269 -3.74 14.11 17.40
N ASP A 270 -4.31 14.37 16.20
CA ASP A 270 -5.44 15.30 16.01
C ASP A 270 -6.75 14.68 16.55
N ALA A 271 -7.53 15.46 17.28
CA ALA A 271 -8.83 15.04 17.82
C ALA A 271 -9.93 14.89 16.75
N ARG A 272 -9.70 15.34 15.54
CA ARG A 272 -10.73 15.49 14.49
C ARG A 272 -10.67 14.42 13.42
N ARG A 273 -9.57 13.71 13.27
CA ARG A 273 -9.35 12.74 12.18
C ARG A 273 -8.37 11.64 12.57
N ASN A 274 -8.46 10.53 11.88
CA ASN A 274 -7.40 9.55 11.86
C ASN A 274 -6.19 10.13 11.13
N VAL A 275 -5.00 9.89 11.64
CA VAL A 275 -3.76 10.42 11.09
C VAL A 275 -2.68 9.34 11.07
N ASP A 276 -1.76 9.47 10.13
CA ASP A 276 -0.49 8.76 10.13
C ASP A 276 0.64 9.69 9.69
N ASN A 277 1.88 9.30 9.94
CA ASN A 277 3.02 10.13 9.57
C ASN A 277 3.37 10.05 8.07
N TYR A 278 2.82 9.12 7.30
CA TYR A 278 3.02 9.07 5.85
C TYR A 278 2.36 10.24 5.13
N TYR A 279 1.19 10.71 5.60
CA TYR A 279 0.49 11.83 4.98
C TYR A 279 1.23 13.15 5.08
N THR A 280 2.11 13.29 6.06
CA THR A 280 2.95 14.46 6.19
C THR A 280 3.84 14.64 4.96
N TYR A 281 4.33 13.55 4.37
CA TYR A 281 5.15 13.60 3.16
C TYR A 281 4.35 13.91 1.89
N LEU A 282 3.13 13.37 1.77
CA LEU A 282 2.30 13.57 0.58
C LEU A 282 1.72 14.98 0.46
N ASN A 283 1.60 15.70 1.56
CA ASN A 283 0.99 17.03 1.61
C ASN A 283 2.03 18.15 1.72
N THR A 284 3.32 17.87 1.61
CA THR A 284 4.33 18.93 1.53
C THR A 284 4.37 19.51 0.11
N PRO A 285 4.36 20.85 -0.05
CA PRO A 285 4.42 21.50 -1.37
C PRO A 285 5.62 21.04 -2.22
N GLU A 286 6.70 20.63 -1.59
CA GLU A 286 7.94 20.20 -2.24
C GLU A 286 7.79 18.83 -2.96
N VAL A 287 6.94 17.93 -2.48
CA VAL A 287 6.67 16.64 -3.16
C VAL A 287 5.93 16.88 -4.47
N TYR A 288 5.00 17.83 -4.52
CA TYR A 288 4.29 18.19 -5.74
C TYR A 288 5.16 19.03 -6.70
N ALA A 289 6.01 19.92 -6.18
CA ALA A 289 6.92 20.71 -7.01
C ALA A 289 7.98 19.88 -7.74
N SER A 290 8.31 18.67 -7.25
CA SER A 290 9.23 17.76 -7.91
C SER A 290 8.62 17.00 -9.09
N THR A 291 7.29 16.96 -9.21
CA THR A 291 6.57 16.29 -10.30
C THR A 291 6.34 17.19 -11.53
N ASP A 292 6.52 18.52 -11.38
CA ASP A 292 6.28 19.53 -12.44
C ASP A 292 7.56 19.94 -13.21
N ARG A 293 8.65 19.17 -13.16
CA ARG A 293 9.88 19.49 -13.90
C ARG A 293 10.33 18.37 -14.82
#